data_423daa4e960db273198cd8e66e0fce4e
#
_entry.id   423daa4e960db273198cd8e66e0fce4e
#
_cell.length_a   1.000
_cell.length_b   1.000
_cell.length_c   1.000
_cell.angle_alpha   90.00
_cell.angle_beta   90.00
_cell.angle_gamma   90.00
#
_symmetry.space_group_name_H-M   'P 1'
#
loop_
_entity.id
_entity.type
_entity.pdbx_description
1 polymer ?
#
loop_
_entity_poly.entity_id
_entity_poly.type
_entity_poly.pdbx_seq_one_letter_code
_entity_poly.pdbx_strand_id
1 'polypeptide(L)'
;MLENSFQRELLEAGCDEAGRGCLAGSVFAAAVILPPDFYHPLLNDSKQMSEKNRYALREVICKEAVAWAVQEITAERIDEINILHASFEGMSLAVQQLQPQPEFLAIDGNRFYTKLKLPFQCIVKGDGKYANIAAASVLAKTFRDDYMLRLDKEYPMYGWAKNKGYPTREHRLAVREFGLSPYHRKTFNHEIDQLELF
;
A
#
# COMPACT_ATOMS: atom_id res chain seq x y z
N MET A 1 20.71 6.93 -3.87
CA MET A 1 19.76 8.03 -4.17
C MET A 1 18.74 7.46 -5.14
N LEU A 2 17.45 7.71 -4.93
CA LEU A 2 16.42 7.27 -5.88
C LEU A 2 16.50 8.08 -7.17
N GLU A 3 16.20 7.44 -8.31
CA GLU A 3 15.91 8.15 -9.55
C GLU A 3 14.50 8.75 -9.47
N ASN A 4 14.27 9.92 -10.08
CA ASN A 4 12.97 10.58 -9.96
C ASN A 4 11.86 9.79 -10.65
N SER A 5 12.12 9.26 -11.85
CA SER A 5 11.18 8.49 -12.66
C SER A 5 11.90 7.45 -13.49
N PHE A 6 11.17 6.41 -13.91
CA PHE A 6 11.62 5.40 -14.87
C PHE A 6 11.62 5.98 -16.31
N GLN A 7 10.54 6.71 -16.69
CA GLN A 7 10.41 7.43 -17.94
C GLN A 7 10.55 8.93 -17.71
N ARG A 8 11.65 9.52 -18.18
CA ARG A 8 11.94 10.94 -17.92
C ARG A 8 11.22 11.91 -18.88
N GLU A 9 10.77 11.42 -20.03
CA GLU A 9 10.15 12.23 -21.08
C GLU A 9 8.62 12.24 -21.02
N LEU A 10 8.02 11.36 -20.21
CA LEU A 10 6.58 11.22 -20.07
C LEU A 10 6.13 11.62 -18.67
N LEU A 11 4.89 12.08 -18.57
CA LEU A 11 4.27 12.30 -17.28
C LEU A 11 4.00 10.95 -16.60
N GLU A 12 4.90 10.53 -15.72
CA GLU A 12 4.88 9.22 -15.10
C GLU A 12 4.21 9.24 -13.73
N ALA A 13 3.32 8.28 -13.49
CA ALA A 13 2.85 7.96 -12.14
C ALA A 13 3.54 6.70 -11.60
N GLY A 14 4.07 6.78 -10.39
CA GLY A 14 4.50 5.61 -9.62
C GLY A 14 3.33 5.04 -8.83
N CYS A 15 3.21 3.71 -8.80
CA CYS A 15 2.13 3.00 -8.10
C CYS A 15 2.69 1.92 -7.16
N ASP A 16 2.12 1.82 -5.96
CA ASP A 16 2.43 0.78 -4.98
C ASP A 16 1.21 0.50 -4.10
N GLU A 17 1.24 -0.59 -3.32
CA GLU A 17 0.20 -0.97 -2.37
C GLU A 17 0.74 -1.35 -0.99
N ALA A 18 -0.12 -1.24 0.02
CA ALA A 18 0.15 -1.65 1.40
C ALA A 18 -0.92 -2.58 1.95
N GLY A 19 -0.51 -3.62 2.66
CA GLY A 19 -1.42 -4.51 3.37
C GLY A 19 -1.75 -5.83 2.66
N ARG A 20 -1.01 -6.26 1.65
CA ARG A 20 -1.27 -7.54 0.95
C ARG A 20 -1.26 -8.74 1.86
N GLY A 21 -0.24 -8.90 2.70
CA GLY A 21 -0.06 -10.06 3.57
C GLY A 21 -0.81 -10.00 4.91
N CYS A 22 -1.74 -9.08 5.09
CA CYS A 22 -2.48 -8.92 6.34
C CYS A 22 -3.69 -9.86 6.40
N LEU A 23 -3.98 -10.39 7.60
CA LEU A 23 -5.17 -11.19 7.87
C LEU A 23 -6.45 -10.36 7.98
N ALA A 24 -6.29 -9.08 8.33
CA ALA A 24 -7.38 -8.16 8.53
C ALA A 24 -7.13 -6.78 7.91
N GLY A 25 -8.21 -6.10 7.61
CA GLY A 25 -8.25 -4.77 7.04
C GLY A 25 -8.06 -4.76 5.53
N SER A 26 -8.40 -3.61 4.96
CA SER A 26 -8.32 -3.31 3.54
C SER A 26 -6.89 -3.30 3.02
N VAL A 27 -6.71 -3.51 1.71
CA VAL A 27 -5.49 -3.13 0.99
C VAL A 27 -5.64 -1.68 0.53
N PHE A 28 -4.58 -0.91 0.66
CA PHE A 28 -4.50 0.48 0.20
C PHE A 28 -3.51 0.54 -0.94
N ALA A 29 -3.93 1.11 -2.05
CA ALA A 29 -3.08 1.35 -3.21
C ALA A 29 -2.97 2.85 -3.47
N ALA A 30 -1.80 3.31 -3.90
CA ALA A 30 -1.57 4.71 -4.21
C ALA A 30 -0.96 4.88 -5.59
N ALA A 31 -1.22 6.03 -6.19
CA ALA A 31 -0.56 6.52 -7.39
C ALA A 31 -0.08 7.95 -7.16
N VAL A 32 1.15 8.26 -7.54
CA VAL A 32 1.79 9.56 -7.31
C VAL A 32 2.55 10.02 -8.55
N ILE A 33 2.36 11.27 -8.93
CA ILE A 33 3.16 12.01 -9.91
C ILE A 33 3.95 13.07 -9.15
N LEU A 34 5.27 12.95 -9.10
CA LEU A 34 6.14 13.96 -8.49
C LEU A 34 6.64 14.96 -9.54
N PRO A 35 7.00 16.20 -9.14
CA PRO A 35 7.74 17.09 -10.00
C PRO A 35 9.07 16.46 -10.49
N PRO A 36 9.55 16.79 -11.70
CA PRO A 36 10.77 16.19 -12.27
C PRO A 36 12.04 16.42 -11.44
N ASP A 37 12.07 17.48 -10.66
CA ASP A 37 13.16 17.91 -9.79
C ASP A 37 12.93 17.59 -8.31
N PHE A 38 11.89 16.82 -8.01
CA PHE A 38 11.56 16.46 -6.61
C PHE A 38 12.74 15.71 -5.97
N TYR A 39 13.16 16.21 -4.82
CA TYR A 39 14.16 15.57 -3.99
C TYR A 39 13.83 15.72 -2.52
N HIS A 40 13.87 14.61 -1.80
CA HIS A 40 13.78 14.65 -0.34
C HIS A 40 14.74 13.62 0.27
N PRO A 41 15.63 14.02 1.20
CA PRO A 41 16.72 13.17 1.71
C PRO A 41 16.23 11.93 2.48
N LEU A 42 15.01 11.98 3.02
CA LEU A 42 14.39 10.86 3.75
C LEU A 42 13.61 9.91 2.86
N LEU A 43 13.34 10.27 1.58
CA LEU A 43 12.55 9.40 0.71
C LEU A 43 13.36 8.17 0.32
N ASN A 44 12.87 7.00 0.68
CA ASN A 44 13.45 5.69 0.44
C ASN A 44 12.33 4.63 0.52
N ASP A 45 12.68 3.34 0.37
CA ASP A 45 11.78 2.21 0.66
C ASP A 45 11.08 2.43 2.02
N SER A 46 9.75 2.48 2.00
CA SER A 46 8.91 2.80 3.17
C SER A 46 9.12 1.84 4.35
N LYS A 47 9.59 0.61 4.07
CA LYS A 47 9.88 -0.42 5.08
C LYS A 47 11.18 -0.15 5.84
N GLN A 48 12.09 0.62 5.25
CA GLN A 48 13.36 1.02 5.88
C GLN A 48 13.24 2.32 6.68
N MET A 49 12.12 3.02 6.56
CA MET A 49 11.89 4.29 7.25
C MET A 49 11.20 4.10 8.60
N SER A 50 11.52 4.96 9.56
CA SER A 50 10.77 5.04 10.81
C SER A 50 9.33 5.52 10.53
N GLU A 51 8.38 5.16 11.41
CA GLU A 51 6.99 5.65 11.31
C GLU A 51 6.95 7.18 11.29
N LYS A 52 7.68 7.85 12.18
CA LYS A 52 7.80 9.32 12.23
C LYS A 52 8.21 9.90 10.87
N ASN A 53 9.21 9.33 10.24
CA ASN A 53 9.70 9.81 8.93
C ASN A 53 8.67 9.58 7.82
N ARG A 54 7.96 8.45 7.84
CA ARG A 54 6.88 8.21 6.86
C ARG A 54 5.76 9.25 6.96
N TYR A 55 5.32 9.58 8.17
CA TYR A 55 4.28 10.61 8.36
C TYR A 55 4.75 12.01 7.96
N ALA A 56 5.99 12.37 8.30
CA ALA A 56 6.57 13.64 7.84
C ALA A 56 6.64 13.72 6.31
N LEU A 57 7.08 12.63 5.66
CA LEU A 57 7.13 12.56 4.20
C LEU A 57 5.75 12.57 3.55
N ARG A 58 4.74 11.94 4.15
CA ARG A 58 3.36 12.01 3.66
C ARG A 58 2.90 13.45 3.49
N GLU A 59 3.15 14.30 4.49
CA GLU A 59 2.76 15.73 4.41
C GLU A 59 3.47 16.44 3.25
N VAL A 60 4.76 16.19 3.07
CA VAL A 60 5.55 16.73 1.96
C VAL A 60 5.01 16.23 0.61
N ILE A 61 4.82 14.92 0.47
CA ILE A 61 4.32 14.33 -0.77
C ILE A 61 2.93 14.88 -1.12
N CYS A 62 2.00 14.92 -0.16
CA CYS A 62 0.66 15.44 -0.38
C CYS A 62 0.64 16.92 -0.80
N LYS A 63 1.64 17.70 -0.37
CA LYS A 63 1.76 19.12 -0.68
C LYS A 63 2.48 19.39 -2.00
N GLU A 64 3.53 18.61 -2.30
CA GLU A 64 4.46 18.91 -3.39
C GLU A 64 4.26 18.06 -4.65
N ALA A 65 3.55 16.92 -4.54
CA ALA A 65 3.22 16.11 -5.71
C ALA A 65 2.36 16.90 -6.72
N VAL A 66 2.62 16.68 -8.00
CA VAL A 66 1.79 17.20 -9.10
C VAL A 66 0.37 16.65 -8.99
N ALA A 67 0.27 15.35 -8.70
CA ALA A 67 -0.99 14.67 -8.41
C ALA A 67 -0.73 13.43 -7.55
N TRP A 68 -1.68 13.09 -6.70
CA TRP A 68 -1.67 11.85 -5.96
C TRP A 68 -3.09 11.37 -5.64
N ALA A 69 -3.24 10.07 -5.50
CA ALA A 69 -4.49 9.46 -5.05
C ALA A 69 -4.20 8.18 -4.26
N VAL A 70 -5.08 7.87 -3.31
CA VAL A 70 -5.05 6.63 -2.51
C VAL A 70 -6.41 5.98 -2.57
N GLN A 71 -6.44 4.68 -2.83
CA GLN A 71 -7.66 3.88 -2.89
C GLN A 71 -7.65 2.77 -1.86
N GLU A 72 -8.78 2.60 -1.23
CA GLU A 72 -9.07 1.50 -0.32
C GLU A 72 -9.83 0.40 -1.06
N ILE A 73 -9.36 -0.85 -0.97
CA ILE A 73 -10.11 -2.04 -1.40
C ILE A 73 -10.39 -2.88 -0.16
N THR A 74 -11.66 -3.08 0.14
CA THR A 74 -12.12 -3.67 1.40
C THR A 74 -11.75 -5.15 1.54
N ALA A 75 -11.78 -5.66 2.77
CA ALA A 75 -11.56 -7.08 3.04
C ALA A 75 -12.58 -7.96 2.31
N GLU A 76 -13.85 -7.55 2.23
CA GLU A 76 -14.91 -8.24 1.48
C GLU A 76 -14.55 -8.32 -0.01
N ARG A 77 -14.15 -7.20 -0.62
CA ARG A 77 -13.73 -7.20 -2.03
C ARG A 77 -12.50 -8.06 -2.28
N ILE A 78 -11.55 -8.10 -1.34
CA ILE A 78 -10.38 -9.00 -1.41
C ILE A 78 -10.83 -10.46 -1.43
N ASP A 79 -11.79 -10.84 -0.59
CA ASP A 79 -12.33 -12.20 -0.55
C ASP A 79 -13.05 -12.60 -1.85
N GLU A 80 -13.68 -11.64 -2.55
CA GLU A 80 -14.34 -11.89 -3.84
C GLU A 80 -13.36 -12.12 -5.00
N ILE A 81 -12.32 -11.29 -5.13
CA ILE A 81 -11.46 -11.24 -6.32
C ILE A 81 -10.03 -11.68 -6.08
N ASN A 82 -9.67 -12.07 -4.88
CA ASN A 82 -8.36 -12.31 -4.28
C ASN A 82 -7.46 -11.07 -4.17
N ILE A 83 -6.42 -11.18 -3.35
CA ILE A 83 -5.54 -10.05 -3.02
C ILE A 83 -4.73 -9.52 -4.20
N LEU A 84 -4.36 -10.38 -5.17
CA LEU A 84 -3.60 -9.95 -6.34
C LEU A 84 -4.45 -9.01 -7.21
N HIS A 85 -5.66 -9.42 -7.53
CA HIS A 85 -6.59 -8.60 -8.30
C HIS A 85 -7.04 -7.35 -7.54
N ALA A 86 -7.23 -7.44 -6.22
CA ALA A 86 -7.55 -6.30 -5.37
C ALA A 86 -6.43 -5.23 -5.41
N SER A 87 -5.15 -5.63 -5.37
CA SER A 87 -4.03 -4.69 -5.53
C SER A 87 -4.06 -4.00 -6.91
N PHE A 88 -4.31 -4.76 -7.97
CA PHE A 88 -4.40 -4.20 -9.33
C PHE A 88 -5.59 -3.25 -9.51
N GLU A 89 -6.76 -3.63 -8.95
CA GLU A 89 -7.96 -2.79 -8.95
C GLU A 89 -7.68 -1.47 -8.20
N GLY A 90 -7.10 -1.54 -7.01
CA GLY A 90 -6.78 -0.36 -6.21
C GLY A 90 -5.82 0.60 -6.91
N MET A 91 -4.72 0.09 -7.47
CA MET A 91 -3.77 0.91 -8.24
C MET A 91 -4.44 1.54 -9.48
N SER A 92 -5.27 0.76 -10.21
CA SER A 92 -5.98 1.28 -11.39
C SER A 92 -6.97 2.39 -11.01
N LEU A 93 -7.70 2.23 -9.90
CA LEU A 93 -8.62 3.26 -9.40
C LEU A 93 -7.88 4.50 -8.90
N ALA A 94 -6.72 4.34 -8.26
CA ALA A 94 -5.89 5.48 -7.86
C ALA A 94 -5.41 6.27 -9.07
N VAL A 95 -4.92 5.58 -10.12
CA VAL A 95 -4.50 6.23 -11.37
C VAL A 95 -5.64 7.01 -12.03
N GLN A 96 -6.86 6.48 -12.05
CA GLN A 96 -8.03 7.15 -12.64
C GLN A 96 -8.38 8.48 -11.95
N GLN A 97 -8.00 8.66 -10.69
CA GLN A 97 -8.28 9.89 -9.93
C GLN A 97 -7.22 10.98 -10.10
N LEU A 98 -6.07 10.66 -10.70
CA LEU A 98 -5.02 11.65 -10.89
C LEU A 98 -5.46 12.75 -11.87
N GLN A 99 -5.10 13.99 -11.56
CA GLN A 99 -5.24 15.15 -12.42
C GLN A 99 -3.96 16.01 -12.31
N PRO A 100 -3.17 16.13 -13.37
CA PRO A 100 -3.37 15.58 -14.73
C PRO A 100 -3.26 14.04 -14.81
N GLN A 101 -3.83 13.46 -15.87
CA GLN A 101 -3.68 12.03 -16.13
C GLN A 101 -2.24 11.70 -16.55
N PRO A 102 -1.65 10.60 -16.05
CA PRO A 102 -0.32 10.19 -16.47
C PRO A 102 -0.32 9.65 -17.90
N GLU A 103 0.86 9.70 -18.53
CA GLU A 103 1.14 9.11 -19.84
C GLU A 103 1.81 7.72 -19.72
N PHE A 104 2.38 7.43 -18.54
CA PHE A 104 3.07 6.18 -18.23
C PHE A 104 2.89 5.78 -16.77
N LEU A 105 2.91 4.45 -16.48
CA LEU A 105 2.83 3.94 -15.12
C LEU A 105 4.08 3.13 -14.76
N ALA A 106 4.74 3.49 -13.67
CA ALA A 106 5.78 2.70 -13.02
C ALA A 106 5.19 1.97 -11.82
N ILE A 107 5.08 0.64 -11.91
CA ILE A 107 4.36 -0.20 -10.94
C ILE A 107 5.37 -0.94 -10.06
N ASP A 108 5.24 -0.87 -8.73
CA ASP A 108 6.04 -1.76 -7.87
C ASP A 108 5.61 -3.22 -8.06
N GLY A 109 6.62 -4.12 -8.10
CA GLY A 109 6.39 -5.56 -8.22
C GLY A 109 6.73 -6.14 -9.59
N ASN A 110 6.25 -7.36 -9.83
CA ASN A 110 6.59 -8.15 -11.03
C ASN A 110 5.39 -8.44 -11.94
N ARG A 111 4.19 -8.04 -11.55
CA ARG A 111 2.95 -8.28 -12.30
C ARG A 111 1.97 -7.13 -12.07
N PHE A 112 1.30 -6.76 -13.14
CA PHE A 112 0.17 -5.82 -13.10
C PHE A 112 -0.78 -6.16 -14.25
N TYR A 113 -2.07 -5.96 -14.02
CA TYR A 113 -3.10 -6.04 -15.04
C TYR A 113 -4.11 -4.92 -14.84
N THR A 114 -4.43 -4.23 -15.91
CA THR A 114 -5.39 -3.12 -15.88
C THR A 114 -6.16 -3.04 -17.20
N LYS A 115 -7.36 -2.45 -17.13
CA LYS A 115 -8.14 -2.06 -18.32
C LYS A 115 -7.79 -0.65 -18.82
N LEU A 116 -6.94 0.07 -18.12
CA LEU A 116 -6.44 1.37 -18.53
C LEU A 116 -5.61 1.22 -19.82
N LYS A 117 -5.83 2.13 -20.77
CA LYS A 117 -5.06 2.16 -22.03
C LYS A 117 -3.81 3.02 -21.87
N LEU A 118 -3.01 2.70 -20.85
CA LEU A 118 -1.76 3.38 -20.54
C LEU A 118 -0.60 2.37 -20.60
N PRO A 119 0.53 2.75 -21.19
CA PRO A 119 1.74 1.94 -21.11
C PRO A 119 2.22 1.86 -19.65
N PHE A 120 2.77 0.73 -19.27
CA PHE A 120 3.31 0.53 -17.93
C PHE A 120 4.53 -0.36 -17.90
N GLN A 121 5.33 -0.25 -16.86
CA GLN A 121 6.43 -1.15 -16.52
C GLN A 121 6.31 -1.61 -15.08
N CYS A 122 6.36 -2.95 -14.88
CA CYS A 122 6.50 -3.50 -13.54
C CYS A 122 7.99 -3.50 -13.14
N ILE A 123 8.29 -3.02 -11.95
CA ILE A 123 9.65 -2.82 -11.46
C ILE A 123 9.79 -3.49 -10.10
N VAL A 124 10.50 -4.59 -10.03
CA VAL A 124 10.76 -5.30 -8.77
C VAL A 124 11.59 -4.44 -7.82
N LYS A 125 11.07 -4.23 -6.60
CA LYS A 125 11.62 -3.30 -5.59
C LYS A 125 11.76 -1.88 -6.14
N GLY A 126 10.73 -1.42 -6.86
CA GLY A 126 10.68 -0.10 -7.45
C GLY A 126 10.68 1.02 -6.42
N ASP A 127 10.09 0.77 -5.25
CA ASP A 127 10.09 1.65 -4.07
C ASP A 127 11.49 2.00 -3.54
N GLY A 128 12.48 1.13 -3.79
CA GLY A 128 13.89 1.39 -3.50
C GLY A 128 14.70 1.97 -4.67
N LYS A 129 14.07 2.25 -5.84
CA LYS A 129 14.75 2.69 -7.06
C LYS A 129 14.23 4.02 -7.58
N TYR A 130 12.91 4.25 -7.56
CA TYR A 130 12.25 5.39 -8.17
C TYR A 130 11.40 6.18 -7.17
N ALA A 131 11.56 7.50 -7.18
CA ALA A 131 10.92 8.39 -6.22
C ALA A 131 9.39 8.38 -6.33
N ASN A 132 8.82 8.33 -7.54
CA ASN A 132 7.37 8.22 -7.75
C ASN A 132 6.78 6.98 -7.05
N ILE A 133 7.44 5.81 -7.19
CA ILE A 133 7.00 4.56 -6.55
C ILE A 133 7.20 4.64 -5.03
N ALA A 134 8.35 5.14 -4.57
CA ALA A 134 8.62 5.31 -3.14
C ALA A 134 7.57 6.23 -2.47
N ALA A 135 7.19 7.31 -3.14
CA ALA A 135 6.15 8.22 -2.66
C ALA A 135 4.78 7.51 -2.58
N ALA A 136 4.41 6.71 -3.59
CA ALA A 136 3.19 5.91 -3.58
C ALA A 136 3.22 4.90 -2.41
N SER A 137 4.36 4.23 -2.17
CA SER A 137 4.56 3.33 -1.04
C SER A 137 4.31 4.01 0.32
N VAL A 138 4.87 5.22 0.51
CA VAL A 138 4.67 6.02 1.73
C VAL A 138 3.19 6.36 1.91
N LEU A 139 2.50 6.82 0.87
CA LEU A 139 1.07 7.16 0.95
C LEU A 139 0.24 5.91 1.25
N ALA A 140 0.36 4.85 0.48
CA ALA A 140 -0.38 3.62 0.70
C ALA A 140 -0.20 3.09 2.14
N LYS A 141 1.05 3.09 2.64
CA LYS A 141 1.39 2.62 3.99
C LYS A 141 0.81 3.50 5.08
N THR A 142 0.97 4.81 5.00
CA THR A 142 0.52 5.72 6.07
C THR A 142 -1.00 5.85 6.15
N PHE A 143 -1.69 5.91 5.00
CA PHE A 143 -3.16 5.91 4.98
C PHE A 143 -3.74 4.60 5.52
N ARG A 144 -3.10 3.46 5.18
CA ARG A 144 -3.50 2.18 5.74
C ARG A 144 -3.24 2.09 7.25
N ASP A 145 -2.12 2.59 7.73
CA ASP A 145 -1.81 2.58 9.17
C ASP A 145 -2.85 3.38 9.96
N ASP A 146 -3.26 4.56 9.48
CA ASP A 146 -4.35 5.36 10.07
C ASP A 146 -5.68 4.59 10.09
N TYR A 147 -6.01 3.89 9.01
CA TYR A 147 -7.19 3.05 8.94
C TYR A 147 -7.15 1.94 10.00
N MET A 148 -6.02 1.23 10.16
CA MET A 148 -5.88 0.18 11.16
C MET A 148 -5.91 0.72 12.59
N LEU A 149 -5.40 1.92 12.85
CA LEU A 149 -5.52 2.60 14.14
C LEU A 149 -6.98 2.96 14.50
N ARG A 150 -7.80 3.31 13.50
CA ARG A 150 -9.23 3.54 13.72
C ARG A 150 -9.95 2.23 14.06
N LEU A 151 -9.67 1.15 13.32
CA LEU A 151 -10.28 -0.15 13.57
C LEU A 151 -9.88 -0.73 14.93
N ASP A 152 -8.65 -0.48 15.39
CA ASP A 152 -8.20 -0.94 16.70
C ASP A 152 -9.02 -0.36 17.86
N LYS A 153 -9.54 0.87 17.70
CA LYS A 153 -10.43 1.48 18.70
C LYS A 153 -11.78 0.75 18.81
N GLU A 154 -12.25 0.16 17.74
CA GLU A 154 -13.51 -0.59 17.68
C GLU A 154 -13.30 -2.06 18.10
N TYR A 155 -12.12 -2.62 17.77
CA TYR A 155 -11.77 -4.03 18.00
C TYR A 155 -10.39 -4.16 18.67
N PRO A 156 -10.22 -3.63 19.90
CA PRO A 156 -8.91 -3.56 20.55
C PRO A 156 -8.32 -4.94 20.87
N MET A 157 -9.16 -6.00 20.94
CA MET A 157 -8.74 -7.36 21.25
C MET A 157 -7.77 -7.95 20.23
N TYR A 158 -7.73 -7.45 18.99
CA TYR A 158 -6.83 -7.95 17.94
C TYR A 158 -5.47 -7.25 17.90
N GLY A 159 -5.27 -6.15 18.65
CA GLY A 159 -4.02 -5.40 18.75
C GLY A 159 -3.56 -4.79 17.42
N TRP A 160 -4.50 -4.34 16.60
CA TRP A 160 -4.22 -3.78 15.27
C TRP A 160 -3.45 -2.47 15.30
N ALA A 161 -3.50 -1.74 16.40
CA ALA A 161 -2.63 -0.58 16.62
C ALA A 161 -1.15 -0.93 16.48
N LYS A 162 -0.76 -2.13 16.94
CA LYS A 162 0.62 -2.63 16.87
C LYS A 162 0.88 -3.45 15.62
N ASN A 163 0.09 -4.49 15.39
CA ASN A 163 0.34 -5.46 14.32
C ASN A 163 -0.18 -5.03 12.94
N LYS A 164 -0.98 -3.95 12.85
CA LYS A 164 -1.56 -3.43 11.60
C LYS A 164 -2.27 -4.49 10.75
N GLY A 165 -2.82 -5.53 11.41
CA GLY A 165 -3.51 -6.65 10.76
C GLY A 165 -2.59 -7.73 10.21
N TYR A 166 -1.28 -7.65 10.38
CA TYR A 166 -0.33 -8.68 9.96
C TYR A 166 -0.49 -9.97 10.80
N PRO A 167 -0.10 -11.14 10.24
CA PRO A 167 -0.28 -12.46 10.85
C PRO A 167 0.72 -12.73 11.99
N THR A 168 0.80 -11.82 12.97
CA THR A 168 1.63 -12.05 14.17
C THR A 168 1.01 -13.15 15.04
N ARG A 169 1.83 -13.76 15.89
CA ARG A 169 1.37 -14.79 16.84
C ARG A 169 0.23 -14.26 17.71
N GLU A 170 0.36 -13.05 18.23
CA GLU A 170 -0.67 -12.39 19.06
C GLU A 170 -1.98 -12.20 18.27
N HIS A 171 -1.91 -11.77 17.00
CA HIS A 171 -3.09 -11.59 16.17
C HIS A 171 -3.82 -12.92 15.93
N ARG A 172 -3.08 -13.99 15.59
CA ARG A 172 -3.66 -15.33 15.39
C ARG A 172 -4.27 -15.91 16.68
N LEU A 173 -3.64 -15.68 17.85
CA LEU A 173 -4.20 -16.05 19.14
C LEU A 173 -5.49 -15.30 19.45
N ALA A 174 -5.55 -14.00 19.17
CA ALA A 174 -6.76 -13.20 19.32
C ALA A 174 -7.90 -13.70 18.38
N VAL A 175 -7.58 -14.05 17.14
CA VAL A 175 -8.57 -14.66 16.23
C VAL A 175 -9.08 -15.99 16.76
N ARG A 176 -8.23 -16.82 17.34
CA ARG A 176 -8.64 -18.10 17.97
C ARG A 176 -9.56 -17.89 19.15
N GLU A 177 -9.32 -16.86 19.95
CA GLU A 177 -10.08 -16.56 21.17
C GLU A 177 -11.40 -15.85 20.88
N PHE A 178 -11.38 -14.82 20.01
CA PHE A 178 -12.52 -13.93 19.77
C PHE A 178 -13.24 -14.19 18.45
N GLY A 179 -12.72 -15.10 17.61
CA GLY A 179 -13.25 -15.34 16.25
C GLY A 179 -12.80 -14.27 15.25
N LEU A 180 -13.42 -14.29 14.06
CA LEU A 180 -13.17 -13.32 13.01
C LEU A 180 -14.10 -12.11 13.16
N SER A 181 -13.55 -10.91 13.10
CA SER A 181 -14.33 -9.68 12.95
C SER A 181 -14.80 -9.51 11.49
N PRO A 182 -15.73 -8.56 11.19
CA PRO A 182 -16.12 -8.22 9.83
C PRO A 182 -14.96 -7.75 8.92
N TYR A 183 -13.88 -7.29 9.52
CA TYR A 183 -12.71 -6.78 8.80
C TYR A 183 -11.64 -7.84 8.51
N HIS A 184 -11.80 -9.08 9.00
CA HIS A 184 -10.90 -10.17 8.63
C HIS A 184 -11.20 -10.68 7.23
N ARG A 185 -10.13 -11.05 6.51
CA ARG A 185 -10.19 -11.65 5.17
C ARG A 185 -10.46 -13.14 5.33
N LYS A 186 -11.68 -13.55 5.09
CA LYS A 186 -12.17 -14.92 5.36
C LYS A 186 -11.45 -15.99 4.53
N THR A 187 -10.95 -15.63 3.35
CA THR A 187 -10.22 -16.54 2.44
C THR A 187 -8.76 -16.73 2.81
N PHE A 188 -8.23 -15.98 3.81
CA PHE A 188 -6.85 -16.10 4.26
C PHE A 188 -6.70 -17.18 5.35
N ASN A 189 -5.49 -17.77 5.44
CA ASN A 189 -5.21 -18.75 6.49
C ASN A 189 -4.96 -18.02 7.84
N HIS A 190 -5.86 -18.28 8.81
CA HIS A 190 -5.81 -17.73 10.15
C HIS A 190 -5.22 -18.72 11.18
N GLU A 191 -4.87 -19.93 10.78
CA GLU A 191 -4.33 -20.95 11.68
C GLU A 191 -2.95 -20.58 12.19
N ILE A 192 -2.65 -21.05 13.39
CA ILE A 192 -1.31 -20.99 13.99
C ILE A 192 -0.60 -22.26 13.56
N ASP A 193 0.50 -22.13 12.81
CA ASP A 193 1.32 -23.28 12.48
C ASP A 193 1.85 -23.94 13.76
N GLN A 194 1.80 -25.28 13.82
CA GLN A 194 2.25 -26.04 15.01
C GLN A 194 3.72 -25.77 15.38
N LEU A 195 4.53 -25.33 14.42
CA LEU A 195 5.94 -24.95 14.64
C LEU A 195 6.13 -23.64 15.41
N GLU A 196 5.09 -22.81 15.53
CA GLU A 196 5.14 -21.54 16.30
C GLU A 196 4.68 -21.70 17.76
N LEU A 197 4.34 -22.91 18.19
CA LEU A 197 3.83 -23.19 19.54
C LEU A 197 4.94 -23.60 20.54
N PHE A 198 6.21 -23.69 20.09
CA PHE A 198 7.36 -24.08 20.91
C PHE A 198 8.44 -23.02 20.96
#